data_1ae609caa024a30b9b0474ed89c25866
#
_entry.id   1ae609caa024a30b9b0474ed89c25866
#
_cell.length_a   1.000
_cell.length_b   1.000
_cell.length_c   1.000
_cell.angle_alpha   90.00
_cell.angle_beta   90.00
_cell.angle_gamma   90.00
#
_symmetry.space_group_name_H-M   'P 1'
#
loop_
_entity.id
_entity.type
_entity.pdbx_description
1 polymer ?
#
loop_
_entity_poly.entity_id
_entity_poly.type
_entity_poly.pdbx_seq_one_letter_code
_entity_poly.pdbx_strand_id
1 'polypeptide(L)'
;HSDTYNEYSKNPKYSTKDIAIFRSEYNNAKLVLASATPLVKDYYLAEKTKEYKLLKLLNKYNDLKLNIKIIDLKENKTLSYFSKELKEKILEKLKNHEQVILFLNRKGYANYVMCASCGEVKKCPNCDISLTYYKNDNQLRCSYCEHSEKYINFCDKCHEKDLNIMGVGTEKLEEELNTLFKDYKVLRMDMD
;
A
#
# COMPACT_ATOMS: atom_id res chain seq x y z
N HIS A 1 -7.74 10.49 -11.14
CA HIS A 1 -7.74 9.02 -10.99
C HIS A 1 -7.92 8.58 -9.54
N SER A 2 -8.31 9.46 -8.64
CA SER A 2 -8.81 9.05 -7.33
C SER A 2 -10.18 8.38 -7.51
N ASP A 3 -10.45 7.30 -6.78
CA ASP A 3 -11.72 6.58 -6.83
C ASP A 3 -12.91 7.47 -6.48
N THR A 4 -12.68 8.55 -5.73
CA THR A 4 -13.68 9.58 -5.41
C THR A 4 -14.26 10.30 -6.65
N TYR A 5 -13.58 10.24 -7.79
CA TYR A 5 -14.05 10.81 -9.07
C TYR A 5 -14.77 9.80 -9.97
N ASN A 6 -15.04 8.60 -9.46
CA ASN A 6 -15.72 7.57 -10.21
C ASN A 6 -16.89 7.01 -9.40
N GLU A 7 -18.01 6.77 -10.06
CA GLU A 7 -19.15 6.09 -9.43
C GLU A 7 -19.21 4.65 -9.93
N TYR A 8 -18.92 3.72 -9.03
CA TYR A 8 -18.94 2.28 -9.32
C TYR A 8 -20.04 1.52 -8.60
N SER A 9 -20.57 2.09 -7.52
CA SER A 9 -21.52 1.42 -6.63
C SER A 9 -22.98 1.59 -7.05
N LYS A 10 -23.29 2.70 -7.75
CA LYS A 10 -24.64 3.06 -8.18
C LYS A 10 -24.79 3.03 -9.70
N ASN A 11 -26.00 2.92 -10.18
CA ASN A 11 -26.32 3.05 -11.59
C ASN A 11 -26.89 4.48 -11.87
N PRO A 12 -26.47 5.15 -12.94
CA PRO A 12 -25.44 4.72 -13.91
C PRO A 12 -24.01 4.83 -13.33
N LYS A 13 -23.14 3.86 -13.68
CA LYS A 13 -21.71 3.96 -13.42
C LYS A 13 -21.07 4.96 -14.33
N TYR A 14 -20.20 5.82 -13.82
CA TYR A 14 -19.53 6.83 -14.65
C TYR A 14 -18.15 7.19 -14.15
N SER A 15 -17.32 7.69 -15.07
CA SER A 15 -16.06 8.34 -14.80
C SER A 15 -16.24 9.85 -14.92
N THR A 16 -15.93 10.59 -13.86
CA THR A 16 -16.00 12.06 -13.90
C THR A 16 -15.09 12.65 -14.98
N LYS A 17 -13.94 12.01 -15.24
CA LYS A 17 -13.03 12.44 -16.31
C LYS A 17 -13.71 12.35 -17.69
N ASP A 18 -14.37 11.24 -17.98
CA ASP A 18 -15.01 11.06 -19.29
C ASP A 18 -16.18 12.02 -19.47
N ILE A 19 -16.96 12.24 -18.42
CA ILE A 19 -18.02 13.26 -18.42
C ILE A 19 -17.43 14.67 -18.61
N ALA A 20 -16.32 14.98 -17.97
CA ALA A 20 -15.67 16.30 -18.12
C ALA A 20 -15.18 16.52 -19.56
N ILE A 21 -14.60 15.49 -20.18
CA ILE A 21 -14.19 15.53 -21.59
C ILE A 21 -15.41 15.79 -22.49
N PHE A 22 -16.45 14.97 -22.36
CA PHE A 22 -17.68 15.13 -23.13
C PHE A 22 -18.28 16.54 -22.98
N ARG A 23 -18.38 17.05 -21.74
CA ARG A 23 -18.92 18.40 -21.50
C ARG A 23 -18.04 19.50 -22.05
N SER A 24 -16.73 19.33 -22.05
CA SER A 24 -15.82 20.32 -22.62
C SER A 24 -15.98 20.41 -24.15
N GLU A 25 -16.13 19.28 -24.82
CA GLU A 25 -16.40 19.20 -26.24
C GLU A 25 -17.77 19.81 -26.59
N TYR A 26 -18.81 19.39 -25.87
CA TYR A 26 -20.18 19.89 -26.11
C TYR A 26 -20.31 21.40 -25.95
N ASN A 27 -19.60 21.99 -24.94
CA ASN A 27 -19.66 23.42 -24.66
C ASN A 27 -18.52 24.23 -25.34
N ASN A 28 -17.70 23.59 -26.17
CA ASN A 28 -16.48 24.18 -26.74
C ASN A 28 -15.60 24.85 -25.67
N ALA A 29 -15.46 24.22 -24.50
CA ALA A 29 -14.74 24.74 -23.37
C ALA A 29 -13.34 24.10 -23.26
N LYS A 30 -12.40 24.82 -22.65
CA LYS A 30 -11.07 24.24 -22.35
C LYS A 30 -11.15 23.38 -21.11
N LEU A 31 -10.62 22.16 -21.19
CA LEU A 31 -10.47 21.24 -20.05
C LEU A 31 -9.00 21.15 -19.64
N VAL A 32 -8.74 21.29 -18.33
CA VAL A 32 -7.41 21.07 -17.75
C VAL A 32 -7.52 19.95 -16.74
N LEU A 33 -6.78 18.87 -16.98
CA LEU A 33 -6.62 17.75 -16.04
C LEU A 33 -5.30 17.93 -15.30
N ALA A 34 -5.35 18.17 -13.98
CA ALA A 34 -4.17 18.38 -13.16
C ALA A 34 -3.95 17.21 -12.21
N SER A 35 -2.72 16.71 -12.13
CA SER A 35 -2.32 15.66 -11.18
C SER A 35 -0.81 15.69 -10.97
N ALA A 36 -0.37 15.39 -9.73
CA ALA A 36 1.04 15.14 -9.45
C ALA A 36 1.49 13.76 -9.96
N THR A 37 0.54 12.80 -10.07
CA THR A 37 0.77 11.40 -10.46
C THR A 37 -0.29 10.96 -11.48
N PRO A 38 -0.20 11.41 -12.74
CA PRO A 38 -1.17 11.03 -13.76
C PRO A 38 -1.16 9.52 -14.01
N LEU A 39 -2.30 8.97 -14.45
CA LEU A 39 -2.36 7.58 -14.88
C LEU A 39 -1.41 7.35 -16.06
N VAL A 40 -0.79 6.17 -16.11
CA VAL A 40 0.10 5.79 -17.22
C VAL A 40 -0.59 5.93 -18.57
N LYS A 41 -1.87 5.56 -18.67
CA LYS A 41 -2.70 5.75 -19.87
C LYS A 41 -2.76 7.22 -20.29
N ASP A 42 -3.07 8.13 -19.37
CA ASP A 42 -3.21 9.56 -19.69
C ASP A 42 -1.88 10.19 -20.07
N TYR A 43 -0.80 9.78 -19.41
CA TYR A 43 0.55 10.20 -19.76
C TYR A 43 0.95 9.72 -21.16
N TYR A 44 0.61 8.47 -21.50
CA TYR A 44 0.84 7.92 -22.84
C TYR A 44 0.07 8.67 -23.90
N LEU A 45 -1.23 8.96 -23.69
CA LEU A 45 -2.06 9.75 -24.61
C LEU A 45 -1.50 11.17 -24.82
N ALA A 46 -0.93 11.77 -23.78
CA ALA A 46 -0.33 13.10 -23.88
C ALA A 46 1.04 13.10 -24.58
N GLU A 47 1.89 12.10 -24.30
CA GLU A 47 3.28 12.10 -24.78
C GLU A 47 3.46 11.40 -26.13
N LYS A 48 2.74 10.31 -26.39
CA LYS A 48 2.89 9.48 -27.59
C LYS A 48 1.85 9.77 -28.65
N THR A 49 0.57 9.76 -28.32
CA THR A 49 -0.50 10.00 -29.29
C THR A 49 -0.79 11.48 -29.48
N LYS A 50 -0.35 12.35 -28.56
CA LYS A 50 -0.59 13.79 -28.55
C LYS A 50 -2.07 14.18 -28.57
N GLU A 51 -2.94 13.31 -28.12
CA GLU A 51 -4.36 13.59 -27.91
C GLU A 51 -4.58 14.69 -26.86
N TYR A 52 -3.66 14.75 -25.86
CA TYR A 52 -3.64 15.80 -24.84
C TYR A 52 -2.38 16.65 -24.97
N LYS A 53 -2.50 17.94 -24.71
CA LYS A 53 -1.33 18.80 -24.55
C LYS A 53 -0.76 18.63 -23.15
N LEU A 54 0.45 18.08 -23.05
CA LEU A 54 1.14 17.89 -21.77
C LEU A 54 1.82 19.19 -21.34
N LEU A 55 1.44 19.67 -20.13
CA LEU A 55 2.10 20.79 -19.47
C LEU A 55 2.78 20.26 -18.20
N LYS A 56 4.10 20.42 -18.11
CA LYS A 56 4.90 19.96 -16.96
C LYS A 56 5.33 21.16 -16.10
N LEU A 57 4.94 21.17 -14.83
CA LEU A 57 5.46 22.10 -13.84
C LEU A 57 6.71 21.47 -13.24
N LEU A 58 7.89 21.84 -13.75
CA LEU A 58 9.17 21.23 -13.38
C LEU A 58 9.76 21.84 -12.11
N ASN A 59 9.44 23.08 -11.81
CA ASN A 59 9.98 23.80 -10.67
C ASN A 59 9.03 23.68 -9.49
N LYS A 60 9.57 23.34 -8.32
CA LYS A 60 8.82 23.39 -7.07
C LYS A 60 8.69 24.85 -6.63
N TYR A 61 7.56 25.18 -5.97
CA TYR A 61 7.36 26.50 -5.37
C TYR A 61 8.42 26.80 -4.29
N ASN A 62 8.81 25.78 -3.53
CA ASN A 62 9.88 25.87 -2.53
C ASN A 62 11.12 25.15 -3.05
N ASP A 63 12.31 25.73 -2.83
CA ASP A 63 13.62 25.13 -3.18
C ASP A 63 14.02 23.91 -2.33
N LEU A 64 13.04 23.20 -1.78
CA LEU A 64 13.26 22.00 -1.00
C LEU A 64 13.82 20.89 -1.88
N LYS A 65 15.12 20.62 -1.73
CA LYS A 65 15.79 19.49 -2.38
C LYS A 65 15.31 18.18 -1.73
N LEU A 66 14.74 17.31 -2.55
CA LEU A 66 14.41 15.95 -2.14
C LEU A 66 15.69 15.12 -2.15
N ASN A 67 16.07 14.57 -1.00
CA ASN A 67 17.15 13.62 -0.89
C ASN A 67 16.58 12.21 -0.88
N ILE A 68 16.76 11.47 -1.97
CA ILE A 68 16.26 10.10 -2.13
C ILE A 68 17.43 9.15 -2.02
N LYS A 69 17.32 8.16 -1.11
CA LYS A 69 18.29 7.09 -0.96
C LYS A 69 17.63 5.74 -1.11
N ILE A 70 18.19 4.88 -1.95
CA ILE A 70 17.75 3.49 -2.13
C ILE A 70 18.70 2.61 -1.33
N ILE A 71 18.15 1.71 -0.50
CA ILE A 71 18.93 0.79 0.34
C ILE A 71 18.62 -0.64 -0.10
N ASP A 72 19.63 -1.41 -0.49
CA ASP A 72 19.50 -2.82 -0.77
C ASP A 72 19.46 -3.62 0.55
N LEU A 73 18.31 -4.22 0.84
CA LEU A 73 18.12 -5.03 2.04
C LEU A 73 18.82 -6.40 1.96
N LYS A 74 19.23 -6.85 0.78
CA LYS A 74 19.95 -8.15 0.63
C LYS A 74 21.33 -8.10 1.26
N GLU A 75 21.95 -6.94 1.29
CA GLU A 75 23.27 -6.73 1.92
C GLU A 75 23.16 -6.67 3.46
N ASN A 76 21.99 -6.36 3.99
CA ASN A 76 21.74 -6.25 5.41
C ASN A 76 21.21 -7.59 5.96
N LYS A 77 22.12 -8.47 6.42
CA LYS A 77 21.80 -9.74 7.08
C LYS A 77 21.13 -9.57 8.48
N THR A 78 20.23 -8.62 8.64
CA THR A 78 19.54 -8.41 9.91
C THR A 78 18.17 -9.10 9.89
N LEU A 79 17.78 -9.71 11.02
CA LEU A 79 16.45 -10.28 11.24
C LEU A 79 15.34 -9.20 11.29
N SER A 80 15.71 -7.92 11.26
CA SER A 80 14.79 -6.78 11.31
C SER A 80 14.35 -6.37 9.91
N TYR A 81 13.11 -5.93 9.79
CA TYR A 81 12.55 -5.36 8.56
C TYR A 81 13.11 -3.97 8.22
N PHE A 82 13.82 -3.35 9.17
CA PHE A 82 14.47 -2.08 9.02
C PHE A 82 15.97 -2.25 8.81
N SER A 83 16.52 -1.60 7.80
CA SER A 83 17.96 -1.49 7.66
C SER A 83 18.55 -0.72 8.84
N LYS A 84 19.83 -0.98 9.14
CA LYS A 84 20.55 -0.23 10.17
C LYS A 84 20.52 1.27 9.90
N GLU A 85 20.77 1.65 8.67
CA GLU A 85 20.75 3.06 8.25
C GLU A 85 19.37 3.71 8.44
N LEU A 86 18.28 3.01 8.10
CA LEU A 86 16.92 3.54 8.32
C LEU A 86 16.65 3.77 9.80
N LYS A 87 17.04 2.85 10.68
CA LYS A 87 16.89 2.99 12.14
C LYS A 87 17.65 4.22 12.68
N GLU A 88 18.89 4.40 12.20
CA GLU A 88 19.71 5.55 12.59
C GLU A 88 19.08 6.87 12.14
N LYS A 89 18.56 6.92 10.90
CA LYS A 89 17.89 8.12 10.38
C LYS A 89 16.57 8.43 11.07
N ILE A 90 15.78 7.41 11.40
CA ILE A 90 14.57 7.59 12.21
C ILE A 90 14.94 8.21 13.57
N LEU A 91 15.93 7.62 14.26
CA LEU A 91 16.35 8.11 15.57
C LEU A 91 16.92 9.53 15.52
N GLU A 92 17.70 9.86 14.50
CA GLU A 92 18.22 11.21 14.26
C GLU A 92 17.06 12.23 14.16
N LYS A 93 16.05 11.92 13.35
CA LYS A 93 14.89 12.79 13.15
C LYS A 93 14.05 12.95 14.42
N LEU A 94 13.79 11.86 15.11
CA LEU A 94 13.04 11.89 16.36
C LEU A 94 13.75 12.69 17.47
N LYS A 95 15.08 12.60 17.59
CA LYS A 95 15.87 13.43 18.52
C LYS A 95 15.81 14.91 18.20
N ASN A 96 15.66 15.25 16.95
CA ASN A 96 15.49 16.65 16.50
C ASN A 96 14.03 17.15 16.62
N HIS A 97 13.15 16.38 17.28
CA HIS A 97 11.71 16.68 17.39
C HIS A 97 10.99 16.78 16.02
N GLU A 98 11.53 16.10 15.00
CA GLU A 98 10.90 15.97 13.69
C GLU A 98 10.00 14.75 13.64
N GLN A 99 9.05 14.74 12.69
CA GLN A 99 8.15 13.61 12.45
C GLN A 99 8.69 12.70 11.35
N VAL A 100 8.39 11.40 11.46
CA VAL A 100 8.74 10.37 10.47
C VAL A 100 7.47 9.69 9.99
N ILE A 101 7.34 9.54 8.67
CA ILE A 101 6.26 8.77 8.05
C ILE A 101 6.87 7.53 7.41
N LEU A 102 6.39 6.36 7.82
CA LEU A 102 6.73 5.09 7.20
C LEU A 102 5.55 4.62 6.36
N PHE A 103 5.81 4.35 5.09
CA PHE A 103 4.79 3.86 4.17
C PHE A 103 5.01 2.39 3.86
N LEU A 104 4.01 1.57 4.16
CA LEU A 104 3.97 0.16 3.83
C LEU A 104 2.62 -0.18 3.19
N ASN A 105 2.62 -0.54 1.91
CA ASN A 105 1.40 -0.91 1.20
C ASN A 105 1.03 -2.38 1.44
N ARG A 106 0.90 -2.78 2.73
CA ARG A 106 0.57 -4.15 3.15
C ARG A 106 -0.18 -4.11 4.46
N LYS A 107 -1.49 -4.35 4.42
CA LYS A 107 -2.35 -4.40 5.60
C LYS A 107 -2.12 -5.65 6.46
N GLY A 108 -2.63 -5.62 7.70
CA GLY A 108 -2.64 -6.71 8.65
C GLY A 108 -1.31 -6.97 9.34
N TYR A 109 -1.20 -8.13 9.98
CA TYR A 109 0.01 -8.57 10.67
C TYR A 109 0.99 -9.27 9.72
N ALA A 110 0.46 -10.18 8.89
CA ALA A 110 1.25 -10.95 7.93
C ALA A 110 0.48 -11.22 6.64
N ASN A 111 1.18 -11.24 5.53
CA ASN A 111 0.59 -11.25 4.19
C ASN A 111 -0.06 -12.58 3.82
N TYR A 112 0.43 -13.68 4.38
CA TYR A 112 -0.10 -15.03 4.13
C TYR A 112 0.29 -15.99 5.26
N VAL A 113 -0.42 -17.09 5.30
CA VAL A 113 -0.16 -18.22 6.20
C VAL A 113 0.16 -19.44 5.35
N MET A 114 1.26 -20.09 5.66
CA MET A 114 1.76 -21.25 4.91
C MET A 114 2.07 -22.41 5.86
N CYS A 115 1.70 -23.61 5.45
CA CYS A 115 2.06 -24.82 6.18
C CYS A 115 3.56 -25.10 6.01
N ALA A 116 4.29 -25.27 7.11
CA ALA A 116 5.71 -25.63 7.05
C ALA A 116 5.94 -27.05 6.57
N SER A 117 5.00 -27.95 6.85
CA SER A 117 5.12 -29.38 6.49
C SER A 117 4.89 -29.65 5.00
N CYS A 118 3.90 -29.00 4.36
CA CYS A 118 3.55 -29.28 2.97
C CYS A 118 3.62 -28.09 2.01
N GLY A 119 3.94 -26.88 2.52
CA GLY A 119 4.05 -25.68 1.71
C GLY A 119 2.70 -25.06 1.27
N GLU A 120 1.56 -25.62 1.66
CA GLU A 120 0.25 -25.11 1.28
C GLU A 120 0.00 -23.75 1.89
N VAL A 121 -0.49 -22.82 1.08
CA VAL A 121 -0.84 -21.44 1.51
C VAL A 121 -2.34 -21.35 1.71
N LYS A 122 -2.77 -20.78 2.85
CA LYS A 122 -4.19 -20.49 3.10
C LYS A 122 -4.70 -19.46 2.09
N LYS A 123 -5.69 -19.85 1.31
CA LYS A 123 -6.27 -19.04 0.23
C LYS A 123 -7.74 -18.74 0.47
N CYS A 124 -8.19 -17.63 -0.11
CA CYS A 124 -9.59 -17.28 -0.12
C CYS A 124 -10.39 -18.25 -0.99
N PRO A 125 -11.49 -18.85 -0.49
CA PRO A 125 -12.29 -19.79 -1.27
C PRO A 125 -12.99 -19.14 -2.47
N ASN A 126 -13.18 -17.82 -2.44
CA ASN A 126 -13.88 -17.07 -3.50
C ASN A 126 -12.92 -16.53 -4.58
N CYS A 127 -11.68 -16.19 -4.20
CA CYS A 127 -10.75 -15.43 -5.06
C CYS A 127 -9.45 -16.16 -5.37
N ASP A 128 -9.16 -17.29 -4.71
CA ASP A 128 -7.92 -18.06 -4.81
C ASP A 128 -6.64 -17.26 -4.49
N ILE A 129 -6.75 -16.07 -3.89
CA ILE A 129 -5.62 -15.29 -3.39
C ILE A 129 -5.31 -15.63 -1.94
N SER A 130 -4.06 -15.43 -1.52
CA SER A 130 -3.66 -15.68 -0.13
C SER A 130 -4.44 -14.82 0.85
N LEU A 131 -4.85 -15.40 1.97
CA LEU A 131 -5.49 -14.69 3.06
C LEU A 131 -4.45 -13.98 3.92
N THR A 132 -4.76 -12.74 4.31
CA THR A 132 -3.95 -11.91 5.20
C THR A 132 -4.32 -12.20 6.64
N TYR A 133 -3.32 -12.42 7.49
CA TYR A 133 -3.53 -12.65 8.92
C TYR A 133 -3.58 -11.33 9.69
N TYR A 134 -4.60 -11.16 10.52
CA TYR A 134 -4.81 -10.07 11.47
C TYR A 134 -4.67 -10.61 12.90
N LYS A 135 -3.63 -10.17 13.60
CA LYS A 135 -3.29 -10.69 14.94
C LYS A 135 -4.30 -10.25 15.99
N ASN A 136 -4.73 -8.99 15.95
CA ASN A 136 -5.62 -8.41 16.94
C ASN A 136 -6.94 -9.18 17.07
N ASP A 137 -7.50 -9.60 15.91
CA ASP A 137 -8.78 -10.29 15.84
C ASP A 137 -8.62 -11.81 15.71
N ASN A 138 -7.37 -12.29 15.54
CA ASN A 138 -7.04 -13.67 15.24
C ASN A 138 -7.82 -14.21 14.02
N GLN A 139 -7.86 -13.42 12.94
CA GLN A 139 -8.60 -13.70 11.72
C GLN A 139 -7.70 -13.74 10.49
N LEU A 140 -8.15 -14.51 9.51
CA LEU A 140 -7.67 -14.48 8.13
C LEU A 140 -8.69 -13.72 7.29
N ARG A 141 -8.25 -12.71 6.52
CA ARG A 141 -9.13 -11.89 5.68
C ARG A 141 -8.62 -11.82 4.25
N CYS A 142 -9.55 -11.84 3.32
CA CYS A 142 -9.27 -11.60 1.91
C CYS A 142 -9.20 -10.09 1.66
N SER A 143 -8.13 -9.63 1.01
CA SER A 143 -7.95 -8.23 0.64
C SER A 143 -8.80 -7.79 -0.57
N TYR A 144 -9.53 -8.73 -1.22
CA TYR A 144 -10.28 -8.47 -2.43
C TYR A 144 -11.81 -8.54 -2.24
N CYS A 145 -12.33 -9.63 -1.62
CA CYS A 145 -13.77 -9.85 -1.49
C CYS A 145 -14.27 -9.75 -0.04
N GLU A 146 -13.42 -9.31 0.88
CA GLU A 146 -13.73 -9.15 2.30
C GLU A 146 -14.11 -10.45 3.04
N HIS A 147 -13.96 -11.61 2.39
CA HIS A 147 -14.12 -12.90 3.06
C HIS A 147 -13.22 -12.96 4.29
N SER A 148 -13.77 -13.37 5.42
CA SER A 148 -13.03 -13.52 6.68
C SER A 148 -13.35 -14.83 7.34
N GLU A 149 -12.32 -15.44 7.95
CA GLU A 149 -12.41 -16.65 8.74
C GLU A 149 -11.52 -16.59 9.96
N LYS A 150 -11.83 -17.36 10.99
CA LYS A 150 -10.98 -17.46 12.19
C LYS A 150 -9.70 -18.19 11.86
N TYR A 151 -8.56 -17.65 12.30
CA TYR A 151 -7.30 -18.38 12.20
C TYR A 151 -7.32 -19.61 13.12
N ILE A 152 -7.07 -20.76 12.55
CA ILE A 152 -6.87 -22.01 13.25
C ILE A 152 -5.54 -22.58 12.75
N ASN A 153 -4.64 -22.96 13.68
CA ASN A 153 -3.36 -23.57 13.33
C ASN A 153 -3.56 -25.02 12.83
N PHE A 154 -4.12 -25.15 11.63
CA PHE A 154 -4.45 -26.43 11.02
C PHE A 154 -4.38 -26.28 9.49
N CYS A 155 -3.66 -27.20 8.84
CA CYS A 155 -3.53 -27.26 7.39
C CYS A 155 -4.67 -28.09 6.80
N ASP A 156 -5.44 -27.51 5.88
CA ASP A 156 -6.55 -28.23 5.23
C ASP A 156 -6.10 -29.34 4.30
N LYS A 157 -4.83 -29.31 3.85
CA LYS A 157 -4.28 -30.27 2.91
C LYS A 157 -3.63 -31.48 3.57
N CYS A 158 -2.71 -31.26 4.50
CA CYS A 158 -1.97 -32.34 5.17
C CYS A 158 -2.46 -32.62 6.59
N HIS A 159 -3.39 -31.83 7.11
CA HIS A 159 -3.99 -31.93 8.44
C HIS A 159 -3.03 -31.72 9.61
N GLU A 160 -1.82 -31.21 9.35
CA GLU A 160 -0.84 -30.90 10.38
C GLU A 160 -1.11 -29.53 11.04
N LYS A 161 -0.70 -29.40 12.32
CA LYS A 161 -0.78 -28.17 13.10
C LYS A 161 0.52 -27.39 13.02
N ASP A 162 0.93 -27.02 11.80
CA ASP A 162 2.24 -26.41 11.53
C ASP A 162 2.11 -25.25 10.52
N LEU A 163 1.24 -24.30 10.84
CA LEU A 163 1.05 -23.12 10.02
C LEU A 163 1.95 -21.98 10.45
N ASN A 164 2.81 -21.51 9.56
CA ASN A 164 3.66 -20.36 9.74
C ASN A 164 3.01 -19.09 9.20
N ILE A 165 3.02 -18.07 10.03
CA ILE A 165 2.53 -16.72 9.70
C ILE A 165 3.67 -15.95 9.03
N MET A 166 3.55 -15.67 7.75
CA MET A 166 4.63 -15.18 6.89
C MET A 166 4.39 -13.75 6.38
N GLY A 167 5.48 -12.99 6.29
CA GLY A 167 5.46 -11.62 5.77
C GLY A 167 5.38 -10.56 6.84
N VAL A 168 5.23 -9.31 6.40
CA VAL A 168 5.18 -8.12 7.24
C VAL A 168 4.02 -7.26 6.81
N GLY A 169 3.12 -7.00 7.70
CA GLY A 169 2.06 -6.01 7.57
C GLY A 169 2.24 -4.86 8.55
N THR A 170 1.34 -3.90 8.48
CA THR A 170 1.36 -2.67 9.31
C THR A 170 1.29 -2.96 10.81
N GLU A 171 0.55 -3.98 11.25
CA GLU A 171 0.49 -4.36 12.67
C GLU A 171 1.84 -4.85 13.21
N LYS A 172 2.53 -5.72 12.45
CA LYS A 172 3.83 -6.24 12.85
C LYS A 172 4.90 -5.16 12.84
N LEU A 173 4.79 -4.22 11.89
CA LEU A 173 5.66 -3.06 11.80
C LEU A 173 5.50 -2.15 13.03
N GLU A 174 4.27 -1.89 13.45
CA GLU A 174 3.94 -1.11 14.64
C GLU A 174 4.53 -1.74 15.91
N GLU A 175 4.40 -3.06 16.09
CA GLU A 175 4.99 -3.79 17.22
C GLU A 175 6.53 -3.63 17.25
N GLU A 176 7.20 -3.77 16.11
CA GLU A 176 8.65 -3.61 16.03
C GLU A 176 9.08 -2.17 16.31
N LEU A 177 8.37 -1.18 15.80
CA LEU A 177 8.63 0.25 16.06
C LEU A 177 8.47 0.60 17.54
N ASN A 178 7.40 0.14 18.19
CA ASN A 178 7.19 0.34 19.61
C ASN A 178 8.28 -0.33 20.47
N THR A 179 8.87 -1.41 19.99
CA THR A 179 10.00 -2.08 20.67
C THR A 179 11.31 -1.32 20.46
N LEU A 180 11.56 -0.82 19.25
CA LEU A 180 12.79 -0.12 18.89
C LEU A 180 12.84 1.33 19.41
N PHE A 181 11.70 2.02 19.44
CA PHE A 181 11.59 3.44 19.76
C PHE A 181 10.61 3.69 20.92
N LYS A 182 10.83 3.04 22.05
CA LYS A 182 9.93 3.02 23.24
C LYS A 182 9.55 4.41 23.78
N ASP A 183 10.44 5.37 23.63
CA ASP A 183 10.25 6.74 24.14
C ASP A 183 9.44 7.63 23.18
N TYR A 184 9.04 7.12 22.04
CA TYR A 184 8.35 7.87 20.99
C TYR A 184 6.99 7.26 20.67
N LYS A 185 6.01 8.12 20.39
CA LYS A 185 4.66 7.69 20.05
C LYS A 185 4.59 7.21 18.61
N VAL A 186 4.17 5.97 18.41
CA VAL A 186 3.86 5.38 17.10
C VAL A 186 2.36 5.45 16.86
N LEU A 187 1.96 5.89 15.67
CA LEU A 187 0.57 5.90 15.22
C LEU A 187 0.45 5.12 13.93
N ARG A 188 -0.41 4.11 13.93
CA ARG A 188 -0.77 3.37 12.73
C ARG A 188 -2.02 3.99 12.10
N MET A 189 -1.99 4.15 10.78
CA MET A 189 -3.10 4.64 9.99
C MET A 189 -3.43 3.62 8.90
N ASP A 190 -4.48 2.87 9.09
CA ASP A 190 -5.05 1.93 8.13
C ASP A 190 -6.43 2.43 7.68
N MET A 191 -6.97 1.88 6.59
CA MET A 191 -8.31 2.22 6.09
C MET A 191 -9.40 1.30 6.64
N ASP A 192 -9.14 0.62 7.75
CA ASP A 192 -10.12 -0.27 8.39
C ASP A 192 -10.90 0.45 9.47
#